data_cb45ab42ba4fd18e8dec7f0a9ff2a9b5
#
_entry.id   cb45ab42ba4fd18e8dec7f0a9ff2a9b5
#
_cell.length_a   1.000
_cell.length_b   1.000
_cell.length_c   1.000
_cell.angle_alpha   90.00
_cell.angle_beta   90.00
_cell.angle_gamma   90.00
#
_symmetry.space_group_name_H-M   'P 1'
#
loop_
_entity.id
_entity.type
_entity.pdbx_description
1 polymer ?
#
loop_
_entity_poly.entity_id
_entity_poly.type
_entity_poly.pdbx_seq_one_letter_code
_entity_poly.pdbx_strand_id
1 'polypeptide(L)'
;MSRVVHIALKVADLDQATKFYTEVFGFKETKTGRSRGHISRHLTDGHVDIALMVYDDEKSEEAQMAGDGPRIHHWGISVDDQDIAAEKIRQYGGEVFPHLGKGALKFRAPDGTLCEVVKEDRYKTE
;
A
#
# COMPACT_ATOMS: atom_id res chain seq x y z
N MET A 1 11.37 -6.83 -14.56
CA MET A 1 10.51 -5.72 -14.99
C MET A 1 9.59 -5.31 -13.86
N SER A 2 9.47 -4.00 -13.64
CA SER A 2 8.56 -3.49 -12.62
C SER A 2 7.10 -3.72 -13.01
N ARG A 3 6.27 -4.00 -12.00
CA ARG A 3 4.83 -4.16 -12.19
C ARG A 3 4.08 -3.71 -10.95
N VAL A 4 2.81 -3.41 -11.09
CA VAL A 4 1.96 -3.10 -9.93
C VAL A 4 1.69 -4.39 -9.18
N VAL A 5 2.00 -4.40 -7.88
CA VAL A 5 1.88 -5.60 -7.04
C VAL A 5 1.00 -5.39 -5.82
N HIS A 6 0.59 -4.15 -5.54
CA HIS A 6 -0.05 -3.83 -4.27
C HIS A 6 -0.94 -2.60 -4.39
N ILE A 7 -2.11 -2.65 -3.77
CA ILE A 7 -3.01 -1.50 -3.62
C ILE A 7 -3.46 -1.48 -2.16
N ALA A 8 -3.31 -0.33 -1.50
CA ALA A 8 -3.73 -0.17 -0.11
C ALA A 8 -4.93 0.77 -0.04
N LEU A 9 -5.94 0.34 0.71
CA LEU A 9 -7.18 1.08 0.89
C LEU A 9 -7.36 1.42 2.35
N LYS A 10 -7.63 2.69 2.67
CA LYS A 10 -8.15 3.03 4.00
C LYS A 10 -9.63 2.71 4.02
N VAL A 11 -10.09 1.97 5.02
CA VAL A 11 -11.49 1.61 5.18
C VAL A 11 -11.97 1.99 6.57
N ALA A 12 -13.26 2.24 6.72
CA ALA A 12 -13.84 2.62 8.01
C ALA A 12 -14.06 1.38 8.90
N ASP A 13 -14.45 0.26 8.30
CA ASP A 13 -14.78 -0.97 9.00
C ASP A 13 -14.09 -2.12 8.29
N LEU A 14 -13.13 -2.73 8.98
CA LEU A 14 -12.30 -3.79 8.39
C LEU A 14 -13.12 -5.00 8.00
N ASP A 15 -14.01 -5.45 8.87
CA ASP A 15 -14.79 -6.67 8.62
C ASP A 15 -15.82 -6.45 7.51
N GLN A 16 -16.45 -5.28 7.48
CA GLN A 16 -17.40 -4.93 6.43
C GLN A 16 -16.71 -4.89 5.06
N ALA A 17 -15.56 -4.25 4.97
CA ALA A 17 -14.80 -4.17 3.72
C ALA A 17 -14.33 -5.56 3.28
N THR A 18 -13.83 -6.36 4.22
CA THR A 18 -13.40 -7.73 3.94
C THR A 18 -14.54 -8.54 3.33
N LYS A 19 -15.70 -8.50 3.98
CA LYS A 19 -16.88 -9.22 3.53
C LYS A 19 -17.31 -8.79 2.13
N PHE A 20 -17.30 -7.48 1.89
CA PHE A 20 -17.66 -6.94 0.58
C PHE A 20 -16.79 -7.52 -0.52
N TYR A 21 -15.47 -7.41 -0.39
CA TYR A 21 -14.55 -7.83 -1.45
C TYR A 21 -14.47 -9.36 -1.61
N THR A 22 -14.61 -10.11 -0.51
CA THR A 22 -14.58 -11.58 -0.59
C THR A 22 -15.87 -12.14 -1.15
N GLU A 23 -17.04 -11.62 -0.72
CA GLU A 23 -18.33 -12.13 -1.14
C GLU A 23 -18.71 -11.68 -2.55
N VAL A 24 -18.45 -10.44 -2.90
CA VAL A 24 -18.84 -9.89 -4.20
C VAL A 24 -17.89 -10.33 -5.31
N PHE A 25 -16.58 -10.28 -5.05
CA PHE A 25 -15.57 -10.52 -6.09
C PHE A 25 -14.76 -11.79 -5.91
N GLY A 26 -14.94 -12.49 -4.81
CA GLY A 26 -14.22 -13.75 -4.56
C GLY A 26 -12.75 -13.55 -4.19
N PHE A 27 -12.37 -12.35 -3.72
CA PHE A 27 -11.01 -12.14 -3.25
C PHE A 27 -10.73 -13.00 -2.05
N LYS A 28 -9.50 -13.43 -1.87
CA LYS A 28 -9.10 -14.33 -0.78
C LYS A 28 -8.24 -13.62 0.23
N GLU A 29 -8.50 -13.87 1.52
CA GLU A 29 -7.66 -13.36 2.59
C GLU A 29 -6.32 -14.11 2.61
N THR A 30 -5.23 -13.38 2.80
CA THR A 30 -3.91 -13.97 2.93
C THR A 30 -3.35 -13.81 4.34
N LYS A 31 -3.43 -12.60 4.92
CA LYS A 31 -2.96 -12.38 6.29
C LYS A 31 -3.55 -11.11 6.87
N THR A 32 -3.56 -11.03 8.22
CA THR A 32 -3.91 -9.83 8.98
C THR A 32 -2.80 -9.56 9.97
N GLY A 33 -2.41 -8.31 10.15
CA GLY A 33 -1.37 -7.93 11.09
C GLY A 33 -1.45 -6.47 11.49
N ARG A 34 -0.66 -6.10 12.49
CA ARG A 34 -0.57 -4.72 12.97
C ARG A 34 0.86 -4.23 12.88
N SER A 35 1.04 -2.99 12.45
CA SER A 35 2.32 -2.29 12.48
C SER A 35 2.09 -0.80 12.32
N ARG A 36 3.01 -0.01 12.84
CA ARG A 36 3.03 1.45 12.64
C ARG A 36 1.69 2.14 12.90
N GLY A 37 0.96 1.72 13.97
CA GLY A 37 -0.29 2.36 14.35
C GLY A 37 -1.48 2.04 13.45
N HIS A 38 -1.47 0.92 12.76
CA HIS A 38 -2.62 0.49 11.97
C HIS A 38 -2.74 -1.03 11.92
N ILE A 39 -3.94 -1.49 11.61
CA ILE A 39 -4.19 -2.88 11.30
C ILE A 39 -4.35 -3.00 9.78
N SER A 40 -3.76 -4.03 9.19
CA SER A 40 -3.88 -4.32 7.77
C SER A 40 -4.39 -5.74 7.58
N ARG A 41 -5.40 -5.89 6.75
CA ARG A 41 -5.86 -7.19 6.29
C ARG A 41 -5.59 -7.29 4.80
N HIS A 42 -4.76 -8.25 4.43
CA HIS A 42 -4.39 -8.45 3.03
C HIS A 42 -5.31 -9.44 2.37
N LEU A 43 -5.78 -9.07 1.20
CA LEU A 43 -6.56 -9.91 0.29
C LEU A 43 -5.80 -10.03 -1.01
N THR A 44 -6.24 -10.91 -1.88
CA THR A 44 -5.70 -10.98 -3.25
C THR A 44 -6.78 -11.38 -4.24
N ASP A 45 -6.65 -10.87 -5.46
CA ASP A 45 -7.43 -11.31 -6.62
C ASP A 45 -6.72 -12.42 -7.39
N GLY A 46 -5.57 -12.89 -6.88
CA GLY A 46 -4.71 -13.88 -7.55
C GLY A 46 -3.51 -13.26 -8.26
N HIS A 47 -3.47 -11.95 -8.38
CA HIS A 47 -2.41 -11.22 -9.11
C HIS A 47 -1.76 -10.13 -8.28
N VAL A 48 -2.54 -9.35 -7.55
CA VAL A 48 -2.01 -8.25 -6.72
C VAL A 48 -2.43 -8.45 -5.27
N ASP A 49 -1.65 -7.85 -4.38
CA ASP A 49 -1.99 -7.75 -2.96
C ASP A 49 -2.88 -6.53 -2.76
N ILE A 50 -3.96 -6.69 -2.01
CA ILE A 50 -4.88 -5.62 -1.68
C ILE A 50 -4.94 -5.53 -0.16
N ALA A 51 -4.44 -4.44 0.42
CA ALA A 51 -4.44 -4.24 1.86
C ALA A 51 -5.59 -3.34 2.27
N LEU A 52 -6.43 -3.84 3.17
CA LEU A 52 -7.46 -3.05 3.83
C LEU A 52 -6.88 -2.55 5.15
N MET A 53 -6.85 -1.23 5.35
CA MET A 53 -6.18 -0.64 6.50
C MET A 53 -7.12 0.21 7.33
N VAL A 54 -6.98 0.09 8.67
CA VAL A 54 -7.63 0.98 9.62
C VAL A 54 -6.53 1.54 10.53
N TYR A 55 -6.37 2.86 10.51
CA TYR A 55 -5.39 3.54 11.36
C TYR A 55 -5.98 3.80 12.75
N ASP A 56 -5.15 3.62 13.78
CA ASP A 56 -5.55 3.92 15.15
C ASP A 56 -5.82 5.42 15.32
N ASP A 57 -5.03 6.25 14.64
CA ASP A 57 -5.18 7.70 14.63
C ASP A 57 -5.25 8.18 13.17
N GLU A 58 -6.46 8.60 12.78
CA GLU A 58 -6.69 9.14 11.42
C GLU A 58 -5.88 10.41 11.18
N LYS A 59 -5.44 11.08 12.23
CA LYS A 59 -4.62 12.30 12.12
C LYS A 59 -3.12 12.03 12.01
N SER A 60 -2.70 10.76 12.08
CA SER A 60 -1.27 10.43 11.93
C SER A 60 -0.76 10.84 10.55
N GLU A 61 0.54 11.08 10.45
CA GLU A 61 1.17 11.47 9.19
C GLU A 61 0.84 10.48 8.08
N GLU A 62 1.07 9.19 8.33
CA GLU A 62 0.87 8.17 7.32
C GLU A 62 -0.59 8.10 6.87
N ALA A 63 -1.54 8.15 7.80
CA ALA A 63 -2.97 8.10 7.47
C ALA A 63 -3.36 9.28 6.58
N GLN A 64 -2.84 10.47 6.87
CA GLN A 64 -3.21 11.70 6.18
C GLN A 64 -2.54 11.89 4.82
N MET A 65 -1.52 11.11 4.49
CA MET A 65 -0.79 11.30 3.23
C MET A 65 -1.68 11.17 1.99
N ALA A 66 -2.75 10.40 2.06
CA ALA A 66 -3.69 10.24 0.96
C ALA A 66 -4.94 11.13 1.11
N GLY A 67 -5.06 11.85 2.22
CA GLY A 67 -6.23 12.68 2.53
C GLY A 67 -7.13 12.03 3.58
N ASP A 68 -8.21 12.71 3.95
CA ASP A 68 -9.12 12.27 5.00
C ASP A 68 -10.03 11.13 4.57
N GLY A 69 -10.33 10.25 5.50
CA GLY A 69 -11.37 9.25 5.39
C GLY A 69 -11.05 8.06 4.49
N PRO A 70 -12.03 7.17 4.30
CA PRO A 70 -11.85 5.97 3.47
C PRO A 70 -11.57 6.33 2.02
N ARG A 71 -10.51 5.71 1.47
CA ARG A 71 -10.07 5.94 0.09
C ARG A 71 -8.91 5.04 -0.26
N ILE A 72 -8.53 5.01 -1.51
CA ILE A 72 -7.25 4.40 -1.90
C ILE A 72 -6.14 5.23 -1.26
N HIS A 73 -5.26 4.56 -0.51
CA HIS A 73 -4.16 5.24 0.17
C HIS A 73 -2.91 5.32 -0.72
N HIS A 74 -2.51 4.19 -1.27
CA HIS A 74 -1.35 4.14 -2.17
C HIS A 74 -1.36 2.86 -2.98
N TRP A 75 -0.51 2.81 -3.98
CA TRP A 75 -0.25 1.58 -4.73
C TRP A 75 1.25 1.27 -4.73
N GLY A 76 1.58 0.00 -4.93
CA GLY A 76 2.95 -0.48 -4.85
C GLY A 76 3.44 -1.05 -6.16
N ILE A 77 4.70 -0.75 -6.48
CA ILE A 77 5.37 -1.17 -7.71
C ILE A 77 6.61 -1.95 -7.33
N SER A 78 6.78 -3.13 -7.92
CA SER A 78 7.97 -3.93 -7.67
C SER A 78 9.17 -3.38 -8.44
N VAL A 79 10.34 -3.42 -7.80
CA VAL A 79 11.60 -3.00 -8.41
C VAL A 79 12.69 -4.01 -8.03
N ASP A 80 13.74 -4.06 -8.86
CA ASP A 80 14.89 -4.92 -8.58
C ASP A 80 15.76 -4.33 -7.46
N ASP A 81 15.89 -3.01 -7.42
CA ASP A 81 16.73 -2.31 -6.47
C ASP A 81 16.04 -1.02 -6.02
N GLN A 82 15.68 -0.97 -4.73
CA GLN A 82 14.96 0.18 -4.16
C GLN A 82 15.80 1.45 -4.13
N ASP A 83 17.12 1.34 -3.93
CA ASP A 83 18.00 2.51 -3.89
C ASP A 83 18.14 3.16 -5.26
N ILE A 84 18.29 2.34 -6.30
CA ILE A 84 18.33 2.83 -7.68
C ILE A 84 16.99 3.47 -8.04
N ALA A 85 15.89 2.82 -7.67
CA ALA A 85 14.55 3.36 -7.92
C ALA A 85 14.36 4.70 -7.22
N ALA A 86 14.77 4.82 -5.95
CA ALA A 86 14.66 6.07 -5.19
C ALA A 86 15.40 7.21 -5.87
N GLU A 87 16.61 6.94 -6.35
CA GLU A 87 17.42 7.94 -7.04
C GLU A 87 16.74 8.43 -8.32
N LYS A 88 16.20 7.51 -9.10
CA LYS A 88 15.46 7.85 -10.33
C LYS A 88 14.17 8.61 -10.03
N ILE A 89 13.46 8.24 -8.98
CA ILE A 89 12.25 8.95 -8.55
C ILE A 89 12.58 10.42 -8.30
N ARG A 90 13.65 10.68 -7.54
CA ARG A 90 14.09 12.05 -7.26
C ARG A 90 14.50 12.79 -8.52
N GLN A 91 15.23 12.11 -9.39
CA GLN A 91 15.71 12.68 -10.66
C GLN A 91 14.56 13.14 -11.55
N TYR A 92 13.45 12.42 -11.52
CA TYR A 92 12.29 12.72 -12.38
C TYR A 92 11.16 13.44 -11.64
N GLY A 93 11.48 14.09 -10.51
CA GLY A 93 10.57 15.01 -9.86
C GLY A 93 9.68 14.43 -8.77
N GLY A 94 9.92 13.19 -8.36
CA GLY A 94 9.19 12.61 -7.24
C GLY A 94 9.85 12.91 -5.90
N GLU A 95 9.12 12.65 -4.82
CA GLU A 95 9.61 12.84 -3.46
C GLU A 95 9.58 11.50 -2.72
N VAL A 96 10.70 11.13 -2.09
CA VAL A 96 10.85 9.87 -1.37
C VAL A 96 10.74 10.09 0.13
N PHE A 97 10.06 9.20 0.84
CA PHE A 97 9.84 9.28 2.29
C PHE A 97 10.48 8.08 3.00
N PRO A 98 11.82 8.11 3.25
CA PRO A 98 12.52 6.97 3.86
C PRO A 98 12.04 6.63 5.27
N HIS A 99 11.44 7.59 5.99
CA HIS A 99 10.97 7.41 7.36
C HIS A 99 9.64 6.67 7.46
N LEU A 100 8.96 6.45 6.34
CA LEU A 100 7.66 5.76 6.30
C LEU A 100 7.82 4.35 5.73
N GLY A 101 7.13 3.41 6.36
CA GLY A 101 7.11 2.03 5.91
C GLY A 101 8.30 1.21 6.42
N LYS A 102 8.19 -0.09 6.28
CA LYS A 102 9.22 -1.04 6.65
C LYS A 102 9.32 -2.07 5.53
N GLY A 103 10.45 -2.08 4.84
CA GLY A 103 10.64 -2.94 3.67
C GLY A 103 10.03 -2.38 2.39
N ALA A 104 9.11 -1.44 2.50
CA ALA A 104 8.56 -0.68 1.38
C ALA A 104 9.07 0.76 1.50
N LEU A 105 9.36 1.39 0.37
CA LEU A 105 9.81 2.77 0.34
C LEU A 105 8.72 3.63 -0.29
N LYS A 106 8.08 4.45 0.52
CA LYS A 106 7.01 5.33 0.03
C LYS A 106 7.58 6.53 -0.71
N PHE A 107 6.87 6.94 -1.73
CA PHE A 107 7.21 8.12 -2.52
C PHE A 107 5.95 8.76 -3.06
N ARG A 108 6.09 10.04 -3.43
CA ARG A 108 5.04 10.77 -4.12
C ARG A 108 5.51 11.02 -5.54
N ALA A 109 4.69 10.59 -6.51
CA ALA A 109 4.98 10.84 -7.92
C ALA A 109 4.86 12.36 -8.22
N PRO A 110 5.39 12.84 -9.35
CA PRO A 110 5.31 14.27 -9.67
C PRO A 110 3.89 14.84 -9.68
N ASP A 111 2.89 14.00 -9.98
CA ASP A 111 1.48 14.42 -9.97
C ASP A 111 0.84 14.40 -8.58
N GLY A 112 1.60 14.02 -7.55
CA GLY A 112 1.11 13.97 -6.18
C GLY A 112 0.59 12.63 -5.71
N THR A 113 0.52 11.62 -6.56
CA THR A 113 0.03 10.29 -6.19
C THR A 113 0.99 9.63 -5.20
N LEU A 114 0.45 9.12 -4.10
CA LEU A 114 1.24 8.38 -3.12
C LEU A 114 1.43 6.93 -3.59
N CYS A 115 2.67 6.50 -3.61
CA CYS A 115 3.08 5.19 -4.10
C CYS A 115 4.10 4.56 -3.17
N GLU A 116 4.46 3.32 -3.45
CA GLU A 116 5.63 2.72 -2.80
C GLU A 116 6.37 1.82 -3.78
N VAL A 117 7.68 1.66 -3.60
CA VAL A 117 8.46 0.66 -4.30
C VAL A 117 8.82 -0.46 -3.33
N VAL A 118 8.70 -1.69 -3.79
CA VAL A 118 8.93 -2.89 -2.99
C VAL A 118 9.78 -3.87 -3.79
N LYS A 119 10.40 -4.80 -3.08
CA LYS A 119 11.09 -5.90 -3.74
C LYS A 119 10.06 -6.80 -4.43
N GLU A 120 10.49 -7.48 -5.48
CA GLU A 120 9.61 -8.26 -6.34
C GLU A 120 8.80 -9.33 -5.59
N ASP A 121 9.39 -9.93 -4.55
CA ASP A 121 8.76 -11.00 -3.77
C ASP A 121 8.07 -10.52 -2.50
N ARG A 122 7.89 -9.22 -2.33
CA ARG A 122 7.31 -8.62 -1.12
C ARG A 122 5.93 -9.17 -0.79
N TYR A 123 5.07 -9.29 -1.79
CA TYR A 123 3.69 -9.74 -1.61
C TYR A 123 3.47 -11.08 -2.31
N LYS A 124 2.96 -12.04 -1.52
CA LYS A 124 2.57 -13.35 -2.04
C LYS A 124 1.07 -13.33 -2.29
N THR A 125 0.68 -13.74 -3.49
CA THR A 125 -0.72 -13.69 -3.92
C THR A 125 -1.32 -15.06 -4.15
N GLU A 126 -0.62 -16.11 -3.75
CA GLU A 126 -1.08 -17.50 -3.85
C GLU A 126 -1.85 -17.95 -2.62
#